data_f388386291b877db116609b66766458a
#
_entry.id   f388386291b877db116609b66766458a
#
_cell.length_a   1.000
_cell.length_b   1.000
_cell.length_c   1.000
_cell.angle_alpha   90.00
_cell.angle_beta   90.00
_cell.angle_gamma   90.00
#
_symmetry.space_group_name_H-M   'P 1'
#
loop_
_entity.id
_entity.type
_entity.pdbx_description
1 polymer ?
#
loop_
_entity_poly.entity_id
_entity_poly.type
_entity_poly.pdbx_seq_one_letter_code
_entity_poly.pdbx_strand_id
1 'polypeptide(L)'
;MIPSLPVACYPAADDMLLIPSTAVPDARVAAAYIIFLASYLVFAIGKFPGLKIDRPGAAIIGAVAMIAFRVVRPSDALRFIDFPTLVLLFSMMLIVGNLRLVGFFEWNAEVVLQRLKPTHLLPAVIFTCGFLSAFFVNDIVCLVMVPFVLSVTRRMRLQPLPYLLAVATASNIGSVATITGNPQNMLIGSFSGIRYYDFLFHLGPVAIIGLFLDWAVLHWIHMRTIEVPAETAERIPLPALDLSRLTKPVIVVTAVVIGFFLGVPPAMMAALGAAALLITRTLDPRKIYQEVDWGLLVFFIGLFLIVGGAENAGIVRRLLEVAEHWNLQKLGVFTLAVAFLSNVVSNVPAVMLLKSLIPNFGNPHTAWLALAMASTLAGNLTITGSVANLIVVESAKPEMEIGFWDYFRVGLPITLATLLVGWGWLASIH
;
A
#
# COMPACT_ATOMS: atom_id res chain seq x y z
N MET A 1 28.10 13.45 25.40
CA MET A 1 26.82 14.10 25.72
C MET A 1 26.37 14.85 24.48
N ILE A 2 25.46 14.26 23.71
CA ILE A 2 24.83 14.93 22.56
C ILE A 2 23.55 15.54 23.10
N PRO A 3 23.29 16.85 22.94
CA PRO A 3 22.08 17.47 23.41
C PRO A 3 20.88 16.89 22.66
N SER A 4 19.88 16.45 23.42
CA SER A 4 18.58 16.01 22.91
C SER A 4 17.94 17.18 22.14
N LEU A 5 17.80 17.03 20.82
CA LEU A 5 16.97 17.92 20.01
C LEU A 5 15.52 17.80 20.51
N PRO A 6 14.81 18.92 20.68
CA PRO A 6 13.43 18.88 21.10
C PRO A 6 12.61 18.11 20.06
N VAL A 7 11.92 17.06 20.50
CA VAL A 7 10.83 16.43 19.78
C VAL A 7 9.86 17.55 19.40
N ALA A 8 9.62 17.74 18.12
CA ALA A 8 8.59 18.65 17.66
C ALA A 8 7.28 18.23 18.34
N CYS A 9 6.86 18.97 19.36
CA CYS A 9 5.55 18.81 19.95
C CYS A 9 4.53 19.09 18.85
N TYR A 10 3.90 18.04 18.35
CA TYR A 10 2.58 18.20 17.75
C TYR A 10 1.68 18.76 18.85
N PRO A 11 0.90 19.82 18.58
CA PRO A 11 -0.05 20.32 19.55
C PRO A 11 -0.94 19.17 20.02
N ALA A 12 -1.16 19.09 21.32
CA ALA A 12 -2.06 18.12 21.93
C ALA A 12 -3.45 18.22 21.25
N ALA A 13 -4.18 17.10 21.19
CA ALA A 13 -5.49 17.02 20.55
C ALA A 13 -6.49 18.11 21.01
N ASP A 14 -6.29 18.68 22.19
CA ASP A 14 -7.10 19.77 22.73
C ASP A 14 -6.90 21.12 22.02
N ASP A 15 -5.74 21.38 21.42
CA ASP A 15 -5.50 22.62 20.65
C ASP A 15 -6.06 22.57 19.23
N MET A 16 -6.41 21.39 18.72
CA MET A 16 -7.02 21.20 17.38
C MET A 16 -8.53 21.49 17.38
N LEU A 17 -9.18 21.58 18.55
CA LEU A 17 -10.61 21.81 18.70
C LEU A 17 -11.04 23.29 18.82
N LEU A 18 -10.10 24.24 18.83
CA LEU A 18 -10.38 25.67 19.01
C LEU A 18 -10.02 26.52 17.76
N ILE A 19 -10.34 26.05 16.55
CA ILE A 19 -10.50 26.98 15.44
C ILE A 19 -11.87 27.61 15.62
N PRO A 20 -11.98 28.95 15.84
CA PRO A 20 -13.27 29.59 15.93
C PRO A 20 -14.04 29.30 14.65
N SER A 21 -15.22 28.72 14.80
CA SER A 21 -16.16 28.45 13.70
C SER A 21 -16.60 29.80 13.11
N THR A 22 -15.78 30.38 12.26
CA THR A 22 -16.29 31.34 11.29
C THR A 22 -17.13 30.52 10.32
N ALA A 23 -18.45 30.57 10.48
CA ALA A 23 -19.40 29.84 9.66
C ALA A 23 -19.01 30.02 8.18
N VAL A 24 -18.60 28.91 7.55
CA VAL A 24 -18.30 28.90 6.12
C VAL A 24 -19.63 29.21 5.42
N PRO A 25 -19.70 30.20 4.53
CA PRO A 25 -20.96 30.52 3.84
C PRO A 25 -21.54 29.28 3.16
N ASP A 26 -22.87 29.10 3.21
CA ASP A 26 -23.57 27.91 2.68
C ASP A 26 -23.14 27.49 1.27
N ALA A 27 -22.84 28.46 0.41
CA ALA A 27 -22.33 28.19 -0.94
C ALA A 27 -20.97 27.49 -0.96
N ARG A 28 -20.07 27.76 0.00
CA ARG A 28 -18.75 27.09 0.10
C ARG A 28 -18.90 25.68 0.65
N VAL A 29 -19.82 25.49 1.58
CA VAL A 29 -20.14 24.16 2.11
C VAL A 29 -20.69 23.29 0.98
N ALA A 30 -21.65 23.80 0.20
CA ALA A 30 -22.20 23.09 -0.95
C ALA A 30 -21.11 22.75 -1.98
N ALA A 31 -20.23 23.69 -2.31
CA ALA A 31 -19.09 23.45 -3.20
C ALA A 31 -18.17 22.35 -2.66
N ALA A 32 -17.86 22.36 -1.36
CA ALA A 32 -17.03 21.33 -0.74
C ALA A 32 -17.65 19.92 -0.90
N TYR A 33 -18.96 19.78 -0.66
CA TYR A 33 -19.68 18.51 -0.85
C TYR A 33 -19.62 18.03 -2.29
N ILE A 34 -19.90 18.93 -3.25
CA ILE A 34 -19.89 18.57 -4.68
C ILE A 34 -18.50 18.14 -5.10
N ILE A 35 -17.46 18.90 -4.77
CA ILE A 35 -16.07 18.59 -5.14
C ILE A 35 -15.61 17.29 -4.49
N PHE A 36 -15.90 17.11 -3.20
CA PHE A 36 -15.54 15.92 -2.45
C PHE A 36 -16.22 14.67 -3.06
N LEU A 37 -17.54 14.69 -3.22
CA LEU A 37 -18.29 13.56 -3.78
C LEU A 37 -17.87 13.24 -5.22
N ALA A 38 -17.69 14.27 -6.07
CA ALA A 38 -17.23 14.08 -7.45
C ALA A 38 -15.83 13.46 -7.50
N SER A 39 -14.89 13.94 -6.67
CA SER A 39 -13.54 13.40 -6.60
C SER A 39 -13.55 11.94 -6.13
N TYR A 40 -14.28 11.63 -5.06
CA TYR A 40 -14.39 10.26 -4.55
C TYR A 40 -15.11 9.32 -5.50
N LEU A 41 -16.07 9.80 -6.27
CA LEU A 41 -16.70 9.03 -7.34
C LEU A 41 -15.68 8.62 -8.40
N VAL A 42 -14.81 9.54 -8.83
CA VAL A 42 -13.74 9.20 -9.81
C VAL A 42 -12.71 8.27 -9.17
N PHE A 43 -12.37 8.42 -7.90
CA PHE A 43 -11.47 7.49 -7.20
C PHE A 43 -12.05 6.07 -7.14
N ALA A 44 -13.38 5.95 -6.96
CA ALA A 44 -14.10 4.69 -6.97
C ALA A 44 -14.11 4.03 -8.35
N ILE A 45 -14.48 4.77 -9.38
CA ILE A 45 -14.59 4.25 -10.75
C ILE A 45 -13.21 4.06 -11.41
N GLY A 46 -12.19 4.80 -10.95
CA GLY A 46 -10.83 4.78 -11.47
C GLY A 46 -10.60 5.63 -12.70
N LYS A 47 -11.65 5.88 -13.52
CA LYS A 47 -11.63 6.75 -14.71
C LYS A 47 -12.98 7.45 -14.85
N PHE A 48 -12.99 8.70 -15.28
CA PHE A 48 -14.27 9.39 -15.55
C PHE A 48 -14.85 8.94 -16.87
N PRO A 49 -16.12 8.49 -16.93
CA PRO A 49 -16.76 8.09 -18.19
C PRO A 49 -16.80 9.24 -19.19
N GLY A 50 -16.30 9.01 -20.40
CA GLY A 50 -16.30 10.01 -21.48
C GLY A 50 -15.15 11.03 -21.45
N LEU A 51 -14.36 11.08 -20.40
CA LEU A 51 -13.17 11.92 -20.28
C LEU A 51 -11.92 11.08 -19.97
N LYS A 52 -10.75 11.53 -20.41
CA LYS A 52 -9.46 10.89 -20.09
C LYS A 52 -8.93 11.42 -18.74
N ILE A 53 -9.74 11.27 -17.68
CA ILE A 53 -9.37 11.68 -16.32
C ILE A 53 -9.18 10.43 -15.49
N ASP A 54 -7.98 10.26 -14.96
CA ASP A 54 -7.58 9.22 -14.02
C ASP A 54 -7.64 9.71 -12.56
N ARG A 55 -7.25 8.87 -11.59
CA ARG A 55 -7.23 9.24 -10.17
C ARG A 55 -6.35 10.44 -9.86
N PRO A 56 -5.09 10.53 -10.33
CA PRO A 56 -4.25 11.72 -10.14
C PRO A 56 -4.87 12.98 -10.74
N GLY A 57 -5.40 12.88 -11.96
CA GLY A 57 -6.08 14.00 -12.61
C GLY A 57 -7.29 14.50 -11.82
N ALA A 58 -8.12 13.60 -11.30
CA ALA A 58 -9.25 13.96 -10.46
C ALA A 58 -8.81 14.61 -9.13
N ALA A 59 -7.71 14.14 -8.55
CA ALA A 59 -7.15 14.74 -7.34
C ALA A 59 -6.64 16.17 -7.57
N ILE A 60 -5.98 16.43 -8.69
CA ILE A 60 -5.55 17.79 -9.09
C ILE A 60 -6.77 18.68 -9.26
N ILE A 61 -7.75 18.25 -10.06
CA ILE A 61 -8.96 19.04 -10.34
C ILE A 61 -9.71 19.35 -9.06
N GLY A 62 -9.90 18.35 -8.19
CA GLY A 62 -10.57 18.53 -6.90
C GLY A 62 -9.82 19.47 -5.98
N ALA A 63 -8.50 19.35 -5.87
CA ALA A 63 -7.68 20.23 -5.05
C ALA A 63 -7.71 21.69 -5.55
N VAL A 64 -7.58 21.90 -6.86
CA VAL A 64 -7.69 23.23 -7.47
C VAL A 64 -9.08 23.81 -7.25
N ALA A 65 -10.13 23.01 -7.39
CA ALA A 65 -11.50 23.45 -7.14
C ALA A 65 -11.71 23.82 -5.66
N MET A 66 -11.19 23.06 -4.68
CA MET A 66 -11.24 23.38 -3.24
C MET A 66 -10.62 24.77 -2.96
N ILE A 67 -9.52 25.11 -3.65
CA ILE A 67 -8.86 26.42 -3.50
C ILE A 67 -9.64 27.51 -4.25
N ALA A 68 -10.05 27.26 -5.49
CA ALA A 68 -10.77 28.24 -6.34
C ALA A 68 -12.10 28.67 -5.71
N PHE A 69 -12.84 27.73 -5.13
CA PHE A 69 -14.10 28.01 -4.41
C PHE A 69 -13.85 28.47 -2.97
N ARG A 70 -12.59 28.71 -2.57
CA ARG A 70 -12.19 29.20 -1.24
C ARG A 70 -12.66 28.31 -0.08
N VAL A 71 -12.84 27.02 -0.30
CA VAL A 71 -13.05 26.02 0.75
C VAL A 71 -11.76 25.83 1.53
N VAL A 72 -10.63 25.78 0.80
CA VAL A 72 -9.27 25.81 1.34
C VAL A 72 -8.65 27.15 0.97
N ARG A 73 -8.15 27.91 1.95
CA ARG A 73 -7.41 29.13 1.66
C ARG A 73 -6.01 28.77 1.15
N PRO A 74 -5.48 29.47 0.13
CA PRO A 74 -4.11 29.21 -0.37
C PRO A 74 -3.04 29.25 0.73
N SER A 75 -3.20 30.15 1.72
CA SER A 75 -2.30 30.25 2.87
C SER A 75 -2.29 29.02 3.76
N ASP A 76 -3.39 28.27 3.80
CA ASP A 76 -3.58 27.13 4.68
C ASP A 76 -3.36 25.78 3.95
N ALA A 77 -3.26 25.82 2.63
CA ALA A 77 -3.16 24.62 1.80
C ALA A 77 -2.01 23.68 2.22
N LEU A 78 -0.85 24.25 2.55
CA LEU A 78 0.32 23.47 2.97
C LEU A 78 0.13 22.76 4.31
N ARG A 79 -0.78 23.23 5.18
CA ARG A 79 -1.05 22.61 6.49
C ARG A 79 -1.77 21.28 6.38
N PHE A 80 -2.51 21.08 5.29
CA PHE A 80 -3.21 19.80 5.04
C PHE A 80 -2.28 18.73 4.47
N ILE A 81 -1.14 19.12 3.90
CA ILE A 81 -0.22 18.19 3.25
C ILE A 81 0.65 17.51 4.30
N ASP A 82 0.55 16.18 4.39
CA ASP A 82 1.44 15.38 5.24
C ASP A 82 2.78 15.14 4.54
N PHE A 83 3.73 16.04 4.79
CA PHE A 83 5.07 15.97 4.21
C PHE A 83 5.84 14.69 4.59
N PRO A 84 5.77 14.17 5.83
CA PRO A 84 6.45 12.92 6.18
C PRO A 84 6.03 11.76 5.29
N THR A 85 4.72 11.61 5.00
CA THR A 85 4.24 10.58 4.07
C THR A 85 4.81 10.76 2.66
N LEU A 86 4.80 11.99 2.12
CA LEU A 86 5.35 12.25 0.78
C LEU A 86 6.84 11.97 0.70
N VAL A 87 7.61 12.38 1.72
CA VAL A 87 9.06 12.11 1.81
C VAL A 87 9.32 10.61 1.89
N LEU A 88 8.54 9.88 2.71
CA LEU A 88 8.68 8.43 2.83
C LEU A 88 8.38 7.71 1.52
N LEU A 89 7.24 8.03 0.87
CA LEU A 89 6.84 7.49 -0.42
C LEU A 89 7.91 7.73 -1.48
N PHE A 90 8.31 8.98 -1.68
CA PHE A 90 9.32 9.35 -2.66
C PHE A 90 10.65 8.65 -2.42
N SER A 91 11.11 8.63 -1.17
CA SER A 91 12.39 8.01 -0.81
C SER A 91 12.35 6.49 -0.99
N MET A 92 11.27 5.84 -0.60
CA MET A 92 11.11 4.39 -0.82
C MET A 92 11.05 4.05 -2.31
N MET A 93 10.39 4.86 -3.15
CA MET A 93 10.41 4.67 -4.60
C MET A 93 11.81 4.80 -5.19
N LEU A 94 12.62 5.76 -4.74
CA LEU A 94 14.02 5.89 -5.17
C LEU A 94 14.86 4.68 -4.74
N ILE A 95 14.70 4.22 -3.50
CA ILE A 95 15.42 3.04 -2.97
C ILE A 95 15.07 1.79 -3.78
N VAL A 96 13.76 1.54 -3.96
CA VAL A 96 13.28 0.33 -4.65
C VAL A 96 13.57 0.40 -6.14
N GLY A 97 13.45 1.58 -6.76
CA GLY A 97 13.86 1.82 -8.15
C GLY A 97 15.35 1.56 -8.38
N ASN A 98 16.20 1.97 -7.43
CA ASN A 98 17.63 1.66 -7.48
C ASN A 98 17.89 0.14 -7.40
N LEU A 99 17.24 -0.56 -6.46
CA LEU A 99 17.33 -2.02 -6.35
C LEU A 99 16.87 -2.74 -7.62
N ARG A 100 15.79 -2.25 -8.23
CA ARG A 100 15.27 -2.78 -9.50
C ARG A 100 16.28 -2.63 -10.63
N LEU A 101 16.84 -1.43 -10.80
CA LEU A 101 17.80 -1.13 -11.86
C LEU A 101 19.12 -1.92 -11.76
N VAL A 102 19.51 -2.36 -10.55
CA VAL A 102 20.68 -3.23 -10.35
C VAL A 102 20.35 -4.72 -10.44
N GLY A 103 19.08 -5.09 -10.68
CA GLY A 103 18.66 -6.49 -10.87
C GLY A 103 18.50 -7.28 -9.55
N PHE A 104 18.30 -6.59 -8.42
CA PHE A 104 18.17 -7.25 -7.11
C PHE A 104 16.97 -8.21 -7.03
N PHE A 105 15.84 -7.80 -7.57
CA PHE A 105 14.61 -8.59 -7.50
C PHE A 105 14.68 -9.81 -8.42
N GLU A 106 15.19 -9.63 -9.64
CA GLU A 106 15.39 -10.69 -10.62
C GLU A 106 16.34 -11.76 -10.06
N TRP A 107 17.41 -11.32 -9.39
CA TRP A 107 18.34 -12.22 -8.76
C TRP A 107 17.71 -13.01 -7.61
N ASN A 108 17.04 -12.35 -6.67
CA ASN A 108 16.37 -13.04 -5.57
C ASN A 108 15.40 -14.09 -6.09
N ALA A 109 14.60 -13.71 -7.07
CA ALA A 109 13.64 -14.59 -7.68
C ALA A 109 14.33 -15.80 -8.35
N GLU A 110 15.43 -15.60 -9.07
CA GLU A 110 16.14 -16.68 -9.75
C GLU A 110 16.87 -17.62 -8.76
N VAL A 111 17.48 -17.09 -7.71
CA VAL A 111 18.11 -17.89 -6.64
C VAL A 111 17.10 -18.82 -5.96
N VAL A 112 15.90 -18.30 -5.69
CA VAL A 112 14.83 -19.10 -5.07
C VAL A 112 14.38 -20.22 -6.02
N LEU A 113 14.24 -19.93 -7.31
CA LEU A 113 13.56 -20.83 -8.25
C LEU A 113 14.44 -21.87 -8.90
N GLN A 114 15.75 -21.61 -9.05
CA GLN A 114 16.67 -22.61 -9.63
C GLN A 114 16.80 -23.90 -8.82
N ARG A 115 16.49 -23.85 -7.54
CA ARG A 115 16.60 -25.00 -6.62
C ARG A 115 15.29 -25.70 -6.36
N LEU A 116 14.17 -25.20 -6.93
CA LEU A 116 12.84 -25.67 -6.58
C LEU A 116 12.31 -26.68 -7.61
N LYS A 117 11.66 -27.70 -7.09
CA LYS A 117 10.81 -28.57 -7.88
C LYS A 117 9.54 -27.82 -8.26
N PRO A 118 8.91 -28.13 -9.42
CA PRO A 118 7.64 -27.49 -9.81
C PRO A 118 6.56 -27.50 -8.73
N THR A 119 6.51 -28.56 -7.90
CA THR A 119 5.58 -28.71 -6.78
C THR A 119 5.74 -27.67 -5.69
N HIS A 120 6.92 -27.05 -5.55
CA HIS A 120 7.20 -26.04 -4.53
C HIS A 120 7.17 -24.61 -5.10
N LEU A 121 6.87 -24.44 -6.39
CA LEU A 121 6.87 -23.13 -7.04
C LEU A 121 5.79 -22.20 -6.43
N LEU A 122 4.57 -22.70 -6.20
CA LEU A 122 3.49 -21.88 -5.66
C LEU A 122 3.82 -21.31 -4.26
N PRO A 123 4.16 -22.12 -3.25
CA PRO A 123 4.56 -21.57 -1.96
C PRO A 123 5.78 -20.66 -2.06
N ALA A 124 6.75 -20.96 -2.92
CA ALA A 124 7.92 -20.09 -3.10
C ALA A 124 7.54 -18.71 -3.64
N VAL A 125 6.65 -18.62 -4.64
CA VAL A 125 6.14 -17.34 -5.15
C VAL A 125 5.41 -16.58 -4.05
N ILE A 126 4.50 -17.23 -3.31
CA ILE A 126 3.73 -16.62 -2.24
C ILE A 126 4.63 -16.03 -1.16
N PHE A 127 5.52 -16.85 -0.59
CA PHE A 127 6.36 -16.40 0.53
C PHE A 127 7.43 -15.39 0.09
N THR A 128 7.95 -15.51 -1.14
CA THR A 128 8.90 -14.52 -1.68
C THR A 128 8.21 -13.18 -1.94
N CYS A 129 7.05 -13.17 -2.61
CA CYS A 129 6.27 -11.95 -2.84
C CYS A 129 5.84 -11.31 -1.51
N GLY A 130 5.33 -12.12 -0.58
CA GLY A 130 4.93 -11.63 0.72
C GLY A 130 6.08 -11.01 1.51
N PHE A 131 7.23 -11.69 1.55
CA PHE A 131 8.41 -11.17 2.23
C PHE A 131 8.93 -9.87 1.60
N LEU A 132 9.07 -9.84 0.28
CA LEU A 132 9.53 -8.64 -0.41
C LEU A 132 8.54 -7.48 -0.21
N SER A 133 7.24 -7.74 -0.31
CA SER A 133 6.20 -6.72 -0.13
C SER A 133 6.09 -6.21 1.32
N ALA A 134 6.55 -6.97 2.30
CA ALA A 134 6.61 -6.48 3.67
C ALA A 134 7.59 -5.31 3.83
N PHE A 135 8.72 -5.30 3.11
CA PHE A 135 9.77 -4.29 3.24
C PHE A 135 9.83 -3.30 2.09
N PHE A 136 9.30 -3.70 0.92
CA PHE A 136 9.28 -2.90 -0.28
C PHE A 136 7.83 -2.66 -0.72
N VAL A 137 7.59 -1.55 -1.38
CA VAL A 137 6.24 -1.18 -1.85
C VAL A 137 5.67 -2.30 -2.73
N ASN A 138 4.53 -2.87 -2.33
CA ASN A 138 3.90 -4.03 -2.96
C ASN A 138 3.70 -3.87 -4.49
N ASP A 139 3.37 -2.67 -4.95
CA ASP A 139 3.15 -2.37 -6.37
C ASP A 139 4.41 -2.65 -7.21
N ILE A 140 5.58 -2.25 -6.69
CA ILE A 140 6.86 -2.49 -7.38
C ILE A 140 7.23 -3.97 -7.35
N VAL A 141 6.95 -4.66 -6.24
CA VAL A 141 7.16 -6.12 -6.15
C VAL A 141 6.31 -6.82 -7.20
N CYS A 142 5.04 -6.46 -7.38
CA CYS A 142 4.19 -7.01 -8.43
C CYS A 142 4.76 -6.76 -9.83
N LEU A 143 5.20 -5.54 -10.11
CA LEU A 143 5.74 -5.15 -11.41
C LEU A 143 6.94 -5.99 -11.83
N VAL A 144 7.79 -6.39 -10.86
CA VAL A 144 8.98 -7.21 -11.13
C VAL A 144 8.64 -8.70 -11.13
N MET A 145 7.80 -9.15 -10.19
CA MET A 145 7.51 -10.58 -10.04
C MET A 145 6.66 -11.15 -11.19
N VAL A 146 5.81 -10.36 -11.84
CA VAL A 146 4.98 -10.84 -12.94
C VAL A 146 5.82 -11.35 -14.12
N PRO A 147 6.69 -10.55 -14.77
CA PRO A 147 7.50 -11.05 -15.91
C PRO A 147 8.39 -12.22 -15.50
N PHE A 148 8.85 -12.22 -14.25
CA PHE A 148 9.64 -13.31 -13.73
C PHE A 148 8.80 -14.62 -13.62
N VAL A 149 7.62 -14.58 -13.00
CA VAL A 149 6.71 -15.73 -12.88
C VAL A 149 6.32 -16.26 -14.26
N LEU A 150 6.00 -15.37 -15.21
CA LEU A 150 5.72 -15.75 -16.60
C LEU A 150 6.90 -16.49 -17.25
N SER A 151 8.11 -15.99 -17.06
CA SER A 151 9.32 -16.64 -17.57
C SER A 151 9.51 -18.06 -17.00
N VAL A 152 9.34 -18.21 -15.68
CA VAL A 152 9.53 -19.51 -15.01
C VAL A 152 8.42 -20.51 -15.36
N THR A 153 7.16 -20.08 -15.32
CA THR A 153 6.02 -20.96 -15.67
C THR A 153 6.12 -21.44 -17.11
N ARG A 154 6.55 -20.58 -18.05
CA ARG A 154 6.80 -20.95 -19.45
C ARG A 154 7.90 -22.02 -19.55
N ARG A 155 9.02 -21.84 -18.83
CA ARG A 155 10.13 -22.80 -18.81
C ARG A 155 9.74 -24.15 -18.21
N MET A 156 8.90 -24.14 -17.18
CA MET A 156 8.40 -25.34 -16.52
C MET A 156 7.16 -25.93 -17.18
N ARG A 157 6.68 -25.34 -18.28
CA ARG A 157 5.44 -25.72 -18.99
C ARG A 157 4.22 -25.77 -18.06
N LEU A 158 4.17 -24.84 -17.10
CA LEU A 158 3.07 -24.69 -16.14
C LEU A 158 2.09 -23.62 -16.58
N GLN A 159 0.83 -23.76 -16.17
CA GLN A 159 -0.17 -22.70 -16.37
C GLN A 159 0.16 -21.50 -15.47
N PRO A 160 0.32 -20.26 -16.00
CA PRO A 160 0.77 -19.12 -15.21
C PRO A 160 -0.28 -18.56 -14.25
N LEU A 161 -1.59 -18.77 -14.51
CA LEU A 161 -2.68 -18.14 -13.76
C LEU A 161 -2.57 -18.28 -12.24
N PRO A 162 -2.39 -19.47 -11.64
CA PRO A 162 -2.34 -19.59 -10.17
C PRO A 162 -1.18 -18.82 -9.55
N TYR A 163 -0.05 -18.75 -10.25
CA TYR A 163 1.15 -18.06 -9.78
C TYR A 163 1.03 -16.54 -9.90
N LEU A 164 0.34 -16.04 -10.95
CA LEU A 164 0.04 -14.63 -11.10
C LEU A 164 -0.97 -14.15 -10.04
N LEU A 165 -2.00 -14.97 -9.76
CA LEU A 165 -2.92 -14.70 -8.66
C LEU A 165 -2.17 -14.67 -7.32
N ALA A 166 -1.23 -15.61 -7.11
CA ALA A 166 -0.35 -15.62 -5.93
C ALA A 166 0.51 -14.35 -5.81
N VAL A 167 1.05 -13.83 -6.91
CA VAL A 167 1.79 -12.55 -6.88
C VAL A 167 0.88 -11.42 -6.38
N ALA A 168 -0.33 -11.30 -6.91
CA ALA A 168 -1.27 -10.25 -6.53
C ALA A 168 -1.69 -10.36 -5.05
N THR A 169 -2.15 -11.55 -4.63
CA THR A 169 -2.71 -11.75 -3.29
C THR A 169 -1.64 -11.71 -2.20
N ALA A 170 -0.51 -12.42 -2.41
CA ALA A 170 0.57 -12.47 -1.45
C ALA A 170 1.29 -11.11 -1.28
N SER A 171 1.36 -10.29 -2.34
CA SER A 171 1.95 -8.95 -2.21
C SER A 171 1.13 -8.05 -1.31
N ASN A 172 -0.19 -8.06 -1.41
CA ASN A 172 -1.06 -7.33 -0.51
C ASN A 172 -0.97 -7.88 0.92
N ILE A 173 -1.03 -9.20 1.11
CA ILE A 173 -0.94 -9.83 2.44
C ILE A 173 0.39 -9.49 3.11
N GLY A 174 1.51 -9.66 2.40
CA GLY A 174 2.83 -9.37 2.95
C GLY A 174 2.99 -7.90 3.33
N SER A 175 2.44 -7.00 2.52
CA SER A 175 2.52 -5.55 2.75
C SER A 175 1.78 -5.08 4.02
N VAL A 176 0.87 -5.88 4.56
CA VAL A 176 0.20 -5.60 5.85
C VAL A 176 1.21 -5.52 7.00
N ALA A 177 2.30 -6.30 6.93
CA ALA A 177 3.21 -6.49 8.04
C ALA A 177 3.92 -5.22 8.53
N THR A 178 4.16 -4.26 7.63
CA THR A 178 5.00 -3.10 7.97
C THR A 178 4.43 -1.78 7.45
N ILE A 179 4.96 -0.69 8.00
CA ILE A 179 4.64 0.68 7.57
C ILE A 179 5.07 0.91 6.11
N THR A 180 6.18 0.31 5.65
CA THR A 180 6.73 0.54 4.31
C THR A 180 6.16 -0.41 3.25
N GLY A 181 5.30 -1.35 3.62
CA GLY A 181 4.75 -2.36 2.72
C GLY A 181 3.84 -1.78 1.62
N ASN A 182 3.12 -0.71 1.90
CA ASN A 182 2.23 -0.07 0.94
C ASN A 182 1.96 1.41 1.29
N PRO A 183 1.44 2.23 0.34
CA PRO A 183 1.23 3.65 0.55
C PRO A 183 0.26 4.00 1.69
N GLN A 184 -0.82 3.23 1.89
CA GLN A 184 -1.76 3.48 2.97
C GLN A 184 -1.16 3.22 4.35
N ASN A 185 -0.29 2.22 4.50
CA ASN A 185 0.42 1.96 5.75
C ASN A 185 1.45 3.07 6.06
N MET A 186 2.10 3.61 5.03
CA MET A 186 3.01 4.77 5.19
C MET A 186 2.26 5.98 5.74
N LEU A 187 1.06 6.23 5.20
CA LEU A 187 0.16 7.29 5.66
C LEU A 187 -0.27 7.06 7.12
N ILE A 188 -0.72 5.83 7.44
CA ILE A 188 -1.12 5.46 8.80
C ILE A 188 0.08 5.58 9.75
N GLY A 189 1.26 5.14 9.37
CA GLY A 189 2.47 5.27 10.17
C GLY A 189 2.81 6.73 10.49
N SER A 190 2.60 7.65 9.55
CA SER A 190 2.78 9.08 9.77
C SER A 190 1.76 9.65 10.75
N PHE A 191 0.47 9.34 10.59
CA PHE A 191 -0.58 9.90 11.44
C PHE A 191 -0.68 9.26 12.82
N SER A 192 -0.44 7.95 12.92
CA SER A 192 -0.58 7.22 14.18
C SER A 192 0.58 7.42 15.13
N GLY A 193 1.77 7.73 14.61
CA GLY A 193 3.01 7.73 15.38
C GLY A 193 3.43 6.34 15.89
N ILE A 194 2.79 5.25 15.43
CA ILE A 194 3.15 3.89 15.81
C ILE A 194 4.57 3.59 15.33
N ARG A 195 5.39 3.03 16.22
CA ARG A 195 6.77 2.68 15.89
C ARG A 195 6.82 1.52 14.90
N TYR A 196 7.81 1.50 14.04
CA TYR A 196 7.94 0.49 12.98
C TYR A 196 7.94 -0.95 13.51
N TYR A 197 8.69 -1.23 14.59
CA TYR A 197 8.75 -2.56 15.20
C TYR A 197 7.43 -2.95 15.86
N ASP A 198 6.70 -2.00 16.44
CA ASP A 198 5.42 -2.22 17.09
C ASP A 198 4.35 -2.57 16.04
N PHE A 199 4.34 -1.84 14.92
CA PHE A 199 3.50 -2.14 13.78
C PHE A 199 3.76 -3.57 13.24
N LEU A 200 5.05 -3.93 13.04
CA LEU A 200 5.45 -5.27 12.57
C LEU A 200 5.09 -6.34 13.60
N PHE A 201 5.28 -6.10 14.90
CA PHE A 201 4.96 -7.07 15.93
C PHE A 201 3.48 -7.43 15.95
N HIS A 202 2.60 -6.44 15.75
CA HIS A 202 1.16 -6.66 15.77
C HIS A 202 0.62 -7.20 14.45
N LEU A 203 1.10 -6.74 13.31
CA LEU A 203 0.56 -7.13 12.00
C LEU A 203 1.38 -8.18 11.26
N GLY A 204 2.63 -8.42 11.66
CA GLY A 204 3.47 -9.48 11.12
C GLY A 204 2.87 -10.88 11.25
N PRO A 205 2.37 -11.28 12.43
CA PRO A 205 1.68 -12.57 12.59
C PRO A 205 0.46 -12.71 11.68
N VAL A 206 -0.32 -11.64 11.49
CA VAL A 206 -1.47 -11.62 10.58
C VAL A 206 -1.03 -11.87 9.14
N ALA A 207 0.06 -11.21 8.71
CA ALA A 207 0.62 -11.41 7.37
C ALA A 207 1.13 -12.84 7.19
N ILE A 208 1.87 -13.39 8.15
CA ILE A 208 2.40 -14.76 8.07
C ILE A 208 1.26 -15.78 7.96
N ILE A 209 0.27 -15.71 8.85
CA ILE A 209 -0.89 -16.61 8.81
C ILE A 209 -1.65 -16.40 7.51
N GLY A 210 -1.81 -15.15 7.07
CA GLY A 210 -2.44 -14.79 5.81
C GLY A 210 -1.76 -15.44 4.60
N LEU A 211 -0.43 -15.47 4.53
CA LEU A 211 0.32 -16.14 3.45
C LEU A 211 0.10 -17.66 3.45
N PHE A 212 -0.01 -18.30 4.62
CA PHE A 212 -0.36 -19.71 4.69
C PHE A 212 -1.80 -19.98 4.23
N LEU A 213 -2.75 -19.10 4.57
CA LEU A 213 -4.13 -19.17 4.09
C LEU A 213 -4.19 -18.97 2.58
N ASP A 214 -3.44 -18.02 2.04
CA ASP A 214 -3.32 -17.76 0.61
C ASP A 214 -2.81 -19.01 -0.14
N TRP A 215 -1.73 -19.61 0.37
CA TRP A 215 -1.23 -20.88 -0.15
C TRP A 215 -2.28 -21.98 -0.10
N ALA A 216 -2.98 -22.14 1.02
CA ALA A 216 -3.97 -23.18 1.17
C ALA A 216 -5.14 -23.01 0.18
N VAL A 217 -5.65 -21.80 0.03
CA VAL A 217 -6.76 -21.48 -0.89
C VAL A 217 -6.36 -21.69 -2.35
N LEU A 218 -5.21 -21.14 -2.77
CA LEU A 218 -4.70 -21.30 -4.13
C LEU A 218 -4.39 -22.76 -4.46
N HIS A 219 -3.79 -23.49 -3.52
CA HIS A 219 -3.52 -24.91 -3.67
C HIS A 219 -4.82 -25.70 -3.82
N TRP A 220 -5.82 -25.42 -3.00
CA TRP A 220 -7.10 -26.14 -3.05
C TRP A 220 -7.89 -25.85 -4.33
N ILE A 221 -7.88 -24.61 -4.81
CA ILE A 221 -8.65 -24.21 -6.00
C ILE A 221 -7.97 -24.65 -7.30
N HIS A 222 -6.65 -24.52 -7.41
CA HIS A 222 -5.95 -24.67 -8.69
C HIS A 222 -5.04 -25.88 -8.77
N MET A 223 -4.31 -26.25 -7.68
CA MET A 223 -3.26 -27.28 -7.80
C MET A 223 -3.77 -28.71 -7.78
N ARG A 224 -5.03 -28.94 -7.40
CA ARG A 224 -5.65 -30.28 -7.48
C ARG A 224 -5.89 -30.76 -8.91
N THR A 225 -5.94 -29.83 -9.86
CA THR A 225 -6.28 -30.13 -11.27
C THR A 225 -5.10 -29.96 -12.23
N ILE A 226 -3.95 -29.47 -11.72
CA ILE A 226 -2.76 -29.24 -12.56
C ILE A 226 -1.87 -30.49 -12.52
N GLU A 227 -1.74 -31.17 -13.66
CA GLU A 227 -0.70 -32.18 -13.86
C GLU A 227 0.66 -31.47 -13.93
N VAL A 228 1.52 -31.76 -12.96
CA VAL A 228 2.88 -31.24 -12.95
C VAL A 228 3.74 -32.12 -13.85
N PRO A 229 4.33 -31.62 -14.95
CA PRO A 229 5.19 -32.41 -15.81
C PRO A 229 6.35 -33.01 -15.01
N ALA A 230 6.61 -34.30 -15.23
CA ALA A 230 7.69 -35.03 -14.54
C ALA A 230 9.11 -34.63 -15.02
N GLU A 231 9.19 -33.94 -16.15
CA GLU A 231 10.48 -33.55 -16.74
C GLU A 231 11.05 -32.30 -16.05
N THR A 232 12.28 -32.42 -15.63
CA THR A 232 13.09 -31.34 -15.04
C THR A 232 13.30 -30.20 -16.05
N ALA A 233 12.92 -28.98 -15.67
CA ALA A 233 13.24 -27.80 -16.43
C ALA A 233 14.75 -27.70 -16.71
N GLU A 234 15.10 -27.32 -17.93
CA GLU A 234 16.49 -27.03 -18.28
C GLU A 234 17.07 -25.99 -17.32
N ARG A 235 18.19 -26.32 -16.70
CA ARG A 235 18.92 -25.37 -15.86
C ARG A 235 19.54 -24.31 -16.75
N ILE A 236 19.01 -23.10 -16.71
CA ILE A 236 19.62 -21.96 -17.38
C ILE A 236 20.63 -21.34 -16.43
N PRO A 237 21.85 -20.99 -16.92
CA PRO A 237 22.82 -20.29 -16.09
C PRO A 237 22.22 -18.98 -15.57
N LEU A 238 22.45 -18.69 -14.28
CA LEU A 238 22.10 -17.41 -13.68
C LEU A 238 22.68 -16.27 -14.52
N PRO A 239 21.92 -15.21 -14.81
CA PRO A 239 22.55 -14.01 -15.35
C PRO A 239 23.70 -13.61 -14.43
N ALA A 240 24.85 -13.32 -15.01
CA ALA A 240 26.03 -12.91 -14.26
C ALA A 240 25.72 -11.60 -13.53
N LEU A 241 25.46 -11.71 -12.23
CA LEU A 241 25.23 -10.54 -11.40
C LEU A 241 26.54 -9.83 -11.16
N ASP A 242 26.54 -8.56 -11.43
CA ASP A 242 27.60 -7.68 -10.99
C ASP A 242 27.40 -7.39 -9.49
N LEU A 243 27.95 -8.31 -8.66
CA LEU A 243 27.88 -8.19 -7.20
C LEU A 243 28.40 -6.84 -6.70
N SER A 244 29.29 -6.19 -7.47
CA SER A 244 29.83 -4.87 -7.11
C SER A 244 28.74 -3.79 -7.16
N ARG A 245 27.77 -3.92 -8.06
CA ARG A 245 26.63 -2.98 -8.18
C ARG A 245 25.56 -3.22 -7.12
N LEU A 246 25.44 -4.45 -6.61
CA LEU A 246 24.46 -4.81 -5.58
C LEU A 246 24.91 -4.44 -4.16
N THR A 247 26.20 -4.50 -3.90
CA THR A 247 26.74 -4.35 -2.53
C THR A 247 26.28 -3.05 -1.88
N LYS A 248 26.41 -1.92 -2.58
CA LYS A 248 26.02 -0.61 -2.03
C LYS A 248 24.50 -0.51 -1.76
N PRO A 249 23.59 -0.83 -2.71
CA PRO A 249 22.15 -0.80 -2.46
C PRO A 249 21.74 -1.71 -1.30
N VAL A 250 22.28 -2.92 -1.20
CA VAL A 250 21.98 -3.86 -0.13
C VAL A 250 22.43 -3.32 1.24
N ILE A 251 23.63 -2.75 1.34
CA ILE A 251 24.12 -2.14 2.58
C ILE A 251 23.22 -0.97 2.99
N VAL A 252 22.86 -0.10 2.05
CA VAL A 252 21.99 1.06 2.35
C VAL A 252 20.62 0.61 2.80
N VAL A 253 20.00 -0.34 2.11
CA VAL A 253 18.67 -0.86 2.51
C VAL A 253 18.75 -1.52 3.87
N THR A 254 19.77 -2.31 4.14
CA THR A 254 19.99 -2.93 5.45
C THR A 254 20.12 -1.87 6.54
N ALA A 255 20.88 -0.81 6.29
CA ALA A 255 21.01 0.32 7.24
C ALA A 255 19.69 1.06 7.45
N VAL A 256 18.88 1.25 6.38
CA VAL A 256 17.55 1.87 6.48
C VAL A 256 16.61 1.01 7.33
N VAL A 257 16.56 -0.28 7.08
CA VAL A 257 15.73 -1.21 7.86
C VAL A 257 16.17 -1.23 9.32
N ILE A 258 17.47 -1.32 9.60
CA ILE A 258 18.01 -1.24 10.98
C ILE A 258 17.60 0.10 11.62
N GLY A 259 17.68 1.22 10.91
CA GLY A 259 17.26 2.52 11.40
C GLY A 259 15.78 2.57 11.78
N PHE A 260 14.91 1.91 11.01
CA PHE A 260 13.49 1.78 11.36
C PHE A 260 13.30 1.04 12.69
N PHE A 261 14.03 -0.06 12.91
CA PHE A 261 13.99 -0.83 14.15
C PHE A 261 14.59 -0.08 15.35
N LEU A 262 15.56 0.80 15.12
CA LEU A 262 16.14 1.66 16.15
C LEU A 262 15.23 2.85 16.52
N GLY A 263 14.06 2.99 15.85
CA GLY A 263 13.09 4.03 16.15
C GLY A 263 13.40 5.38 15.49
N VAL A 264 14.29 5.43 14.50
CA VAL A 264 14.47 6.63 13.67
C VAL A 264 13.20 6.85 12.86
N PRO A 265 12.68 8.10 12.75
CA PRO A 265 11.50 8.39 11.96
C PRO A 265 11.61 7.82 10.53
N PRO A 266 10.65 7.02 10.05
CA PRO A 266 10.77 6.31 8.78
C PRO A 266 11.03 7.23 7.58
N ALA A 267 10.38 8.39 7.53
CA ALA A 267 10.58 9.37 6.47
C ALA A 267 12.03 9.88 6.41
N MET A 268 12.61 10.20 7.58
CA MET A 268 13.99 10.67 7.67
C MET A 268 14.99 9.57 7.26
N MET A 269 14.81 8.37 7.78
CA MET A 269 15.73 7.26 7.50
C MET A 269 15.70 6.84 6.04
N ALA A 270 14.49 6.77 5.43
CA ALA A 270 14.34 6.50 4.02
C ALA A 270 14.96 7.60 3.15
N ALA A 271 14.79 8.88 3.52
CA ALA A 271 15.40 10.01 2.80
C ALA A 271 16.93 9.94 2.83
N LEU A 272 17.53 9.62 3.98
CA LEU A 272 18.97 9.43 4.10
C LEU A 272 19.46 8.26 3.23
N GLY A 273 18.72 7.14 3.21
CA GLY A 273 19.02 5.99 2.36
C GLY A 273 18.95 6.34 0.87
N ALA A 274 17.88 7.03 0.45
CA ALA A 274 17.71 7.48 -0.93
C ALA A 274 18.85 8.43 -1.35
N ALA A 275 19.19 9.41 -0.52
CA ALA A 275 20.30 10.34 -0.76
C ALA A 275 21.64 9.59 -0.89
N ALA A 276 21.91 8.62 -0.01
CA ALA A 276 23.12 7.81 -0.08
C ALA A 276 23.20 6.99 -1.38
N LEU A 277 22.06 6.49 -1.90
CA LEU A 277 22.02 5.77 -3.18
C LEU A 277 22.21 6.69 -4.38
N LEU A 278 21.76 7.94 -4.33
CA LEU A 278 21.96 8.92 -5.40
C LEU A 278 23.41 9.37 -5.52
N ILE A 279 24.21 9.30 -4.45
CA ILE A 279 25.66 9.53 -4.48
C ILE A 279 26.34 8.28 -5.11
N THR A 280 26.17 8.10 -6.39
CA THR A 280 26.68 6.92 -7.10
C THR A 280 27.33 7.30 -8.43
N ARG A 281 28.26 6.46 -8.89
CA ARG A 281 28.86 6.56 -10.24
C ARG A 281 28.38 5.44 -11.17
N THR A 282 27.54 4.52 -10.68
CA THR A 282 27.19 3.30 -11.41
C THR A 282 25.86 3.38 -12.14
N LEU A 283 24.93 4.21 -11.66
CA LEU A 283 23.62 4.39 -12.24
C LEU A 283 23.41 5.84 -12.69
N ASP A 284 22.76 6.02 -13.82
CA ASP A 284 22.31 7.33 -14.26
C ASP A 284 21.12 7.77 -13.38
N PRO A 285 21.20 8.90 -12.66
CA PRO A 285 20.11 9.40 -11.83
C PRO A 285 18.78 9.57 -12.58
N ARG A 286 18.83 9.89 -13.89
CA ARG A 286 17.63 10.03 -14.72
C ARG A 286 16.83 8.74 -14.79
N LYS A 287 17.50 7.58 -14.86
CA LYS A 287 16.84 6.28 -14.85
C LYS A 287 16.15 6.02 -13.50
N ILE A 288 16.80 6.41 -12.39
CA ILE A 288 16.21 6.26 -11.04
C ILE A 288 14.97 7.14 -10.90
N TYR A 289 14.98 8.37 -11.43
CA TYR A 289 13.83 9.28 -11.39
C TYR A 289 12.65 8.78 -12.25
N GLN A 290 12.90 7.98 -13.27
CA GLN A 290 11.85 7.34 -14.08
C GLN A 290 11.13 6.21 -13.34
N GLU A 291 11.75 5.63 -12.30
CA GLU A 291 11.12 4.62 -11.45
C GLU A 291 10.15 5.23 -10.41
N VAL A 292 10.16 6.55 -10.24
CA VAL A 292 9.25 7.25 -9.31
C VAL A 292 7.87 7.38 -9.93
N ASP A 293 6.85 6.91 -9.23
CA ASP A 293 5.45 7.15 -9.59
C ASP A 293 5.03 8.57 -9.17
N TRP A 294 5.31 9.52 -10.05
CA TRP A 294 4.93 10.92 -9.88
C TRP A 294 3.42 11.10 -9.79
N GLY A 295 2.65 10.26 -10.48
CA GLY A 295 1.19 10.27 -10.45
C GLY A 295 0.67 9.98 -9.04
N LEU A 296 1.27 9.00 -8.34
CA LEU A 296 0.91 8.68 -6.97
C LEU A 296 1.22 9.83 -6.01
N LEU A 297 2.38 10.48 -6.13
CA LEU A 297 2.73 11.62 -5.28
C LEU A 297 1.76 12.79 -5.47
N VAL A 298 1.44 13.12 -6.72
CA VAL A 298 0.47 14.17 -7.07
C VAL A 298 -0.93 13.80 -6.56
N PHE A 299 -1.32 12.54 -6.69
CA PHE A 299 -2.58 12.04 -6.15
C PHE A 299 -2.69 12.27 -4.63
N PHE A 300 -1.63 11.97 -3.86
CA PHE A 300 -1.61 12.20 -2.42
C PHE A 300 -1.74 13.69 -2.07
N ILE A 301 -1.01 14.56 -2.75
CA ILE A 301 -1.10 16.02 -2.53
C ILE A 301 -2.55 16.49 -2.76
N GLY A 302 -3.16 16.09 -3.88
CA GLY A 302 -4.54 16.46 -4.18
C GLY A 302 -5.54 15.89 -3.16
N LEU A 303 -5.36 14.64 -2.76
CA LEU A 303 -6.21 13.98 -1.77
C LEU A 303 -6.15 14.68 -0.40
N PHE A 304 -4.95 15.07 0.06
CA PHE A 304 -4.79 15.86 1.29
C PHE A 304 -5.59 17.16 1.26
N LEU A 305 -5.54 17.88 0.15
CA LEU A 305 -6.28 19.13 -0.01
C LEU A 305 -7.80 18.93 -0.08
N ILE A 306 -8.25 17.89 -0.77
CA ILE A 306 -9.68 17.54 -0.86
C ILE A 306 -10.23 17.17 0.51
N VAL A 307 -9.52 16.29 1.26
CA VAL A 307 -9.96 15.86 2.59
C VAL A 307 -9.86 17.01 3.60
N GLY A 308 -8.78 17.82 3.56
CA GLY A 308 -8.67 19.02 4.40
C GLY A 308 -9.79 20.03 4.13
N GLY A 309 -10.18 20.20 2.87
CA GLY A 309 -11.35 21.01 2.50
C GLY A 309 -12.66 20.42 3.04
N ALA A 310 -12.82 19.11 2.99
CA ALA A 310 -13.97 18.41 3.56
C ALA A 310 -14.04 18.54 5.10
N GLU A 311 -12.89 18.50 5.79
CA GLU A 311 -12.77 18.76 7.23
C GLU A 311 -13.22 20.20 7.56
N ASN A 312 -12.73 21.18 6.84
CA ASN A 312 -13.11 22.59 7.00
C ASN A 312 -14.62 22.85 6.77
N ALA A 313 -15.23 22.09 5.85
CA ALA A 313 -16.64 22.22 5.53
C ALA A 313 -17.56 21.42 6.48
N GLY A 314 -17.00 20.74 7.49
CA GLY A 314 -17.76 19.92 8.45
C GLY A 314 -18.28 18.60 7.92
N ILE A 315 -17.83 18.14 6.75
CA ILE A 315 -18.24 16.85 6.16
C ILE A 315 -17.80 15.71 7.08
N VAL A 316 -16.57 15.78 7.60
CA VAL A 316 -16.04 14.78 8.53
C VAL A 316 -16.87 14.68 9.80
N ARG A 317 -17.36 15.81 10.34
CA ARG A 317 -18.25 15.82 11.51
C ARG A 317 -19.53 15.02 11.27
N ARG A 318 -20.15 15.18 10.11
CA ARG A 318 -21.35 14.39 9.75
C ARG A 318 -21.03 12.91 9.57
N LEU A 319 -19.84 12.57 9.06
CA LEU A 319 -19.39 11.18 9.00
C LEU A 319 -19.23 10.59 10.40
N LEU A 320 -18.75 11.37 11.39
CA LEU A 320 -18.66 10.94 12.79
C LEU A 320 -20.05 10.64 13.38
N GLU A 321 -21.05 11.51 13.14
CA GLU A 321 -22.43 11.29 13.59
C GLU A 321 -23.03 10.00 13.00
N VAL A 322 -22.79 9.74 11.71
CA VAL A 322 -23.20 8.48 11.07
C VAL A 322 -22.46 7.29 11.66
N ALA A 323 -21.17 7.45 11.92
CA ALA A 323 -20.32 6.41 12.49
C ALA A 323 -20.78 5.96 13.88
N GLU A 324 -21.20 6.89 14.73
CA GLU A 324 -21.77 6.62 16.05
C GLU A 324 -23.09 5.84 15.93
N HIS A 325 -23.97 6.25 15.04
CA HIS A 325 -25.26 5.58 14.80
C HIS A 325 -25.08 4.11 14.37
N TRP A 326 -24.04 3.81 13.59
CA TRP A 326 -23.72 2.47 13.09
C TRP A 326 -22.78 1.67 14.00
N ASN A 327 -22.46 2.17 15.20
CA ASN A 327 -21.52 1.54 16.14
C ASN A 327 -20.16 1.24 15.50
N LEU A 328 -19.65 2.12 14.64
CA LEU A 328 -18.34 1.93 13.99
C LEU A 328 -17.18 1.92 14.98
N GLN A 329 -17.39 2.29 16.24
CA GLN A 329 -16.39 2.18 17.30
C GLN A 329 -16.12 0.73 17.74
N LYS A 330 -16.99 -0.23 17.38
CA LYS A 330 -16.73 -1.65 17.61
C LYS A 330 -15.74 -2.17 16.57
N LEU A 331 -14.64 -2.77 17.02
CA LEU A 331 -13.53 -3.20 16.17
C LEU A 331 -13.98 -4.05 14.96
N GLY A 332 -14.90 -5.01 15.16
CA GLY A 332 -15.39 -5.86 14.08
C GLY A 332 -16.21 -5.09 13.04
N VAL A 333 -17.10 -4.17 13.50
CA VAL A 333 -17.89 -3.32 12.59
C VAL A 333 -16.98 -2.38 11.81
N PHE A 334 -15.99 -1.79 12.49
CA PHE A 334 -15.00 -0.94 11.86
C PHE A 334 -14.18 -1.68 10.80
N THR A 335 -13.69 -2.88 11.12
CA THR A 335 -12.96 -3.74 10.18
C THR A 335 -13.76 -3.99 8.90
N LEU A 336 -15.05 -4.32 9.03
CA LEU A 336 -15.93 -4.53 7.88
C LEU A 336 -16.20 -3.24 7.10
N ALA A 337 -16.43 -2.13 7.79
CA ALA A 337 -16.64 -0.83 7.17
C ALA A 337 -15.39 -0.36 6.39
N VAL A 338 -14.20 -0.54 6.98
CA VAL A 338 -12.92 -0.27 6.30
C VAL A 338 -12.77 -1.14 5.05
N ALA A 339 -13.02 -2.44 5.18
CA ALA A 339 -12.89 -3.38 4.05
C ALA A 339 -13.87 -3.04 2.92
N PHE A 340 -15.11 -2.72 3.25
CA PHE A 340 -16.11 -2.29 2.26
C PHE A 340 -15.68 -0.99 1.57
N LEU A 341 -15.36 0.04 2.35
CA LEU A 341 -15.02 1.35 1.81
C LEU A 341 -13.76 1.31 0.96
N SER A 342 -12.74 0.54 1.37
CA SER A 342 -11.51 0.33 0.60
C SER A 342 -11.76 -0.24 -0.80
N ASN A 343 -12.71 -1.17 -0.93
CA ASN A 343 -13.08 -1.71 -2.23
C ASN A 343 -13.91 -0.72 -3.08
N VAL A 344 -14.65 0.19 -2.44
CA VAL A 344 -15.46 1.19 -3.15
C VAL A 344 -14.59 2.35 -3.63
N VAL A 345 -13.81 2.97 -2.74
CA VAL A 345 -13.10 4.22 -3.05
C VAL A 345 -11.58 4.05 -3.18
N SER A 346 -11.06 2.82 -3.08
CA SER A 346 -9.63 2.49 -2.97
C SER A 346 -9.04 2.72 -1.58
N ASN A 347 -7.90 2.05 -1.29
CA ASN A 347 -7.32 1.94 0.06
C ASN A 347 -6.94 3.29 0.68
N VAL A 348 -6.20 4.12 -0.05
CA VAL A 348 -5.70 5.41 0.46
C VAL A 348 -6.83 6.41 0.73
N PRO A 349 -7.81 6.63 -0.17
CA PRO A 349 -8.96 7.47 0.12
C PRO A 349 -9.80 6.97 1.29
N ALA A 350 -9.98 5.63 1.43
CA ALA A 350 -10.70 5.05 2.56
C ALA A 350 -9.99 5.35 3.89
N VAL A 351 -8.67 5.19 3.95
CA VAL A 351 -7.86 5.53 5.13
C VAL A 351 -7.98 7.01 5.47
N MET A 352 -7.89 7.90 4.47
CA MET A 352 -8.00 9.33 4.68
C MET A 352 -9.36 9.76 5.25
N LEU A 353 -10.44 9.06 4.86
CA LEU A 353 -11.76 9.32 5.43
C LEU A 353 -11.90 8.82 6.88
N LEU A 354 -11.44 7.59 7.11
CA LEU A 354 -11.70 6.89 8.36
C LEU A 354 -10.71 7.24 9.47
N LYS A 355 -9.55 7.85 9.16
CA LYS A 355 -8.58 8.30 10.16
C LYS A 355 -9.20 9.20 11.23
N SER A 356 -10.16 10.04 10.85
CA SER A 356 -10.83 11.00 11.73
C SER A 356 -11.73 10.32 12.78
N LEU A 357 -12.09 9.04 12.58
CA LEU A 357 -12.86 8.26 13.54
C LEU A 357 -11.99 7.72 14.68
N ILE A 358 -10.69 7.53 14.42
CA ILE A 358 -9.78 6.82 15.32
C ILE A 358 -9.72 7.42 16.74
N PRO A 359 -9.66 8.74 16.94
CA PRO A 359 -9.62 9.33 18.30
C PRO A 359 -10.83 8.97 19.18
N ASN A 360 -11.96 8.57 18.58
CA ASN A 360 -13.19 8.22 19.30
C ASN A 360 -13.23 6.75 19.75
N PHE A 361 -12.21 5.95 19.42
CA PHE A 361 -12.10 4.58 19.89
C PHE A 361 -11.58 4.51 21.32
N GLY A 362 -12.06 3.55 22.10
CA GLY A 362 -11.52 3.29 23.44
C GLY A 362 -10.02 2.89 23.41
N ASN A 363 -9.57 2.27 22.33
CA ASN A 363 -8.17 1.98 22.05
C ASN A 363 -7.79 2.47 20.65
N PRO A 364 -7.31 3.72 20.49
CA PRO A 364 -6.90 4.27 19.21
C PRO A 364 -5.76 3.50 18.54
N HIS A 365 -4.84 2.93 19.31
CA HIS A 365 -3.72 2.14 18.79
C HIS A 365 -4.23 0.92 17.99
N THR A 366 -5.13 0.13 18.59
CA THR A 366 -5.76 -1.01 17.91
C THR A 366 -6.59 -0.58 16.71
N ALA A 367 -7.27 0.54 16.79
CA ALA A 367 -8.06 1.06 15.67
C ALA A 367 -7.17 1.46 14.48
N TRP A 368 -6.00 2.06 14.70
CA TRP A 368 -5.02 2.32 13.64
C TRP A 368 -4.52 1.05 12.98
N LEU A 369 -4.19 0.02 13.78
CA LEU A 369 -3.76 -1.28 13.26
C LEU A 369 -4.88 -1.97 12.47
N ALA A 370 -6.12 -1.89 12.94
CA ALA A 370 -7.28 -2.43 12.24
C ALA A 370 -7.53 -1.69 10.92
N LEU A 371 -7.35 -0.37 10.88
CA LEU A 371 -7.45 0.43 9.66
C LEU A 371 -6.40 -0.01 8.63
N ALA A 372 -5.15 -0.18 9.06
CA ALA A 372 -4.05 -0.65 8.20
C ALA A 372 -4.30 -2.05 7.64
N MET A 373 -4.63 -2.99 8.53
CA MET A 373 -4.91 -4.37 8.20
C MET A 373 -6.10 -4.50 7.25
N ALA A 374 -7.24 -3.93 7.62
CA ALA A 374 -8.47 -4.12 6.87
C ALA A 374 -8.43 -3.42 5.51
N SER A 375 -7.88 -2.21 5.41
CA SER A 375 -7.75 -1.51 4.13
C SER A 375 -6.83 -2.25 3.16
N THR A 376 -5.80 -2.91 3.65
CA THR A 376 -4.85 -3.64 2.81
C THR A 376 -5.38 -5.02 2.40
N LEU A 377 -5.88 -5.82 3.36
CA LEU A 377 -6.39 -7.16 3.08
C LEU A 377 -7.65 -7.13 2.19
N ALA A 378 -8.49 -6.11 2.36
CA ALA A 378 -9.66 -5.89 1.50
C ALA A 378 -9.29 -5.72 0.02
N GLY A 379 -8.09 -5.24 -0.28
CA GLY A 379 -7.57 -5.12 -1.63
C GLY A 379 -7.52 -6.44 -2.40
N ASN A 380 -7.50 -7.57 -1.71
CA ASN A 380 -7.53 -8.90 -2.34
C ASN A 380 -8.91 -9.33 -2.87
N LEU A 381 -9.99 -8.63 -2.51
CA LEU A 381 -11.35 -9.04 -2.88
C LEU A 381 -11.59 -9.00 -4.39
N THR A 382 -11.12 -7.95 -5.05
CA THR A 382 -11.36 -7.72 -6.49
C THR A 382 -10.10 -7.24 -7.19
N ILE A 383 -10.08 -7.37 -8.52
CA ILE A 383 -8.97 -6.83 -9.34
C ILE A 383 -8.78 -5.33 -9.09
N THR A 384 -9.87 -4.57 -8.98
CA THR A 384 -9.82 -3.13 -8.77
C THR A 384 -9.60 -2.73 -7.30
N GLY A 385 -9.62 -3.68 -6.39
CA GLY A 385 -9.45 -3.47 -4.95
C GLY A 385 -8.04 -2.98 -4.56
N SER A 386 -7.02 -3.26 -5.39
CA SER A 386 -5.64 -2.82 -5.17
C SER A 386 -4.97 -2.43 -6.48
N VAL A 387 -4.10 -1.43 -6.43
CA VAL A 387 -3.23 -1.06 -7.57
C VAL A 387 -2.30 -2.22 -7.92
N ALA A 388 -1.76 -2.92 -6.94
CA ALA A 388 -0.93 -4.11 -7.13
C ALA A 388 -1.63 -5.18 -8.02
N ASN A 389 -2.92 -5.43 -7.79
CA ASN A 389 -3.69 -6.37 -8.60
C ASN A 389 -3.82 -5.91 -10.05
N LEU A 390 -4.09 -4.61 -10.26
CA LEU A 390 -4.15 -4.02 -11.60
C LEU A 390 -2.82 -4.15 -12.32
N ILE A 391 -1.70 -3.91 -11.64
CA ILE A 391 -0.35 -4.10 -12.19
C ILE A 391 -0.15 -5.55 -12.64
N VAL A 392 -0.54 -6.52 -11.83
CA VAL A 392 -0.44 -7.94 -12.19
C VAL A 392 -1.25 -8.25 -13.44
N VAL A 393 -2.52 -7.83 -13.48
CA VAL A 393 -3.43 -8.07 -14.61
C VAL A 393 -2.92 -7.40 -15.88
N GLU A 394 -2.53 -6.13 -15.80
CA GLU A 394 -2.04 -5.39 -16.97
C GLU A 394 -0.70 -5.92 -17.49
N SER A 395 0.22 -6.28 -16.59
CA SER A 395 1.52 -6.83 -16.96
C SER A 395 1.42 -8.25 -17.53
N ALA A 396 0.37 -9.00 -17.18
CA ALA A 396 0.13 -10.33 -17.72
C ALA A 396 -0.55 -10.32 -19.11
N LYS A 397 -1.27 -9.26 -19.48
CA LYS A 397 -2.04 -9.15 -20.74
C LYS A 397 -1.33 -9.60 -22.02
N PRO A 398 -0.02 -9.33 -22.23
CA PRO A 398 0.65 -9.81 -23.43
C PRO A 398 0.66 -11.33 -23.58
N GLU A 399 0.51 -12.07 -22.47
CA GLU A 399 0.58 -13.53 -22.46
C GLU A 399 -0.75 -14.21 -22.09
N MET A 400 -1.53 -13.57 -21.22
CA MET A 400 -2.85 -14.08 -20.81
C MET A 400 -3.75 -12.99 -20.25
N GLU A 401 -5.05 -13.14 -20.44
CA GLU A 401 -6.06 -12.31 -19.79
C GLU A 401 -6.53 -12.96 -18.49
N ILE A 402 -6.49 -12.21 -17.40
CA ILE A 402 -7.03 -12.62 -16.10
C ILE A 402 -8.43 -12.03 -15.98
N GLY A 403 -9.46 -12.89 -16.02
CA GLY A 403 -10.84 -12.48 -15.92
C GLY A 403 -11.24 -12.09 -14.48
N PHE A 404 -12.31 -11.30 -14.35
CA PHE A 404 -12.86 -10.92 -13.04
C PHE A 404 -13.19 -12.17 -12.19
N TRP A 405 -13.82 -13.16 -12.77
CA TRP A 405 -14.23 -14.38 -12.04
C TRP A 405 -13.05 -15.28 -11.66
N ASP A 406 -11.99 -15.30 -12.47
CA ASP A 406 -10.77 -16.04 -12.15
C ASP A 406 -10.11 -15.48 -10.89
N TYR A 407 -10.09 -14.14 -10.79
CA TYR A 407 -9.58 -13.45 -9.62
C TYR A 407 -10.51 -13.58 -8.40
N PHE A 408 -11.81 -13.30 -8.57
CA PHE A 408 -12.78 -13.22 -7.48
C PHE A 408 -12.97 -14.54 -6.75
N ARG A 409 -12.93 -15.67 -7.47
CA ARG A 409 -13.03 -17.03 -6.86
C ARG A 409 -11.91 -17.30 -5.85
N VAL A 410 -10.76 -16.71 -6.02
CA VAL A 410 -9.60 -16.81 -5.13
C VAL A 410 -9.60 -15.66 -4.13
N GLY A 411 -9.84 -14.45 -4.59
CA GLY A 411 -9.78 -13.23 -3.78
C GLY A 411 -10.81 -13.21 -2.66
N LEU A 412 -12.05 -13.68 -2.91
CA LEU A 412 -13.10 -13.69 -1.89
C LEU A 412 -12.76 -14.55 -0.66
N PRO A 413 -12.44 -15.85 -0.78
CA PRO A 413 -12.10 -16.65 0.38
C PRO A 413 -10.82 -16.19 1.10
N ILE A 414 -9.82 -15.72 0.36
CA ILE A 414 -8.59 -15.16 0.95
C ILE A 414 -8.91 -13.91 1.77
N THR A 415 -9.68 -12.98 1.20
CA THR A 415 -10.07 -11.74 1.90
C THR A 415 -10.84 -12.03 3.18
N LEU A 416 -11.87 -12.89 3.10
CA LEU A 416 -12.68 -13.23 4.26
C LEU A 416 -11.86 -13.93 5.36
N ALA A 417 -11.04 -14.92 4.98
CA ALA A 417 -10.23 -15.67 5.93
C ALA A 417 -9.17 -14.76 6.60
N THR A 418 -8.47 -13.95 5.82
CA THR A 418 -7.43 -13.06 6.36
C THR A 418 -8.00 -11.93 7.21
N LEU A 419 -9.15 -11.34 6.84
CA LEU A 419 -9.85 -10.34 7.67
C LEU A 419 -10.33 -10.93 9.00
N LEU A 420 -10.89 -12.16 8.97
CA LEU A 420 -11.33 -12.85 10.19
C LEU A 420 -10.15 -13.13 11.14
N VAL A 421 -9.06 -13.66 10.60
CA VAL A 421 -7.85 -13.92 11.39
C VAL A 421 -7.28 -12.62 11.94
N GLY A 422 -7.17 -11.58 11.12
CA GLY A 422 -6.62 -10.29 11.55
C GLY A 422 -7.50 -9.61 12.62
N TRP A 423 -8.83 -9.62 12.44
CA TRP A 423 -9.76 -9.13 13.44
C TRP A 423 -9.67 -9.92 14.75
N GLY A 424 -9.70 -11.25 14.68
CA GLY A 424 -9.59 -12.13 15.86
C GLY A 424 -8.27 -11.94 16.59
N TRP A 425 -7.17 -11.80 15.86
CA TRP A 425 -5.85 -11.51 16.42
C TRP A 425 -5.83 -10.16 17.16
N LEU A 426 -6.25 -9.07 16.51
CA LEU A 426 -6.28 -7.75 17.15
C LEU A 426 -7.25 -7.69 18.34
N ALA A 427 -8.38 -8.41 18.29
CA ALA A 427 -9.31 -8.51 19.40
C ALA A 427 -8.77 -9.34 20.58
N SER A 428 -7.82 -10.25 20.35
CA SER A 428 -7.25 -11.10 21.39
C SER A 428 -6.11 -10.46 22.18
N ILE A 429 -5.43 -9.49 21.59
CA ILE A 429 -4.26 -8.83 22.18
C ILE A 429 -4.58 -7.48 22.83
N HIS A 430 -5.85 -7.04 22.74
CA HIS A 430 -6.37 -5.79 23.28
C HIS A 430 -7.77 -5.96 23.85
#